data_17ce61e9a478d800c09813b6c9bee2d7
#
_entry.id   17ce61e9a478d800c09813b6c9bee2d7
#
_cell.length_a   1.000
_cell.length_b   1.000
_cell.length_c   1.000
_cell.angle_alpha   90.00
_cell.angle_beta   90.00
_cell.angle_gamma   90.00
#
_symmetry.space_group_name_H-M   'P 1'
#
loop_
_entity.id
_entity.type
_entity.pdbx_description
1 polymer ?
#
loop_
_entity_poly.entity_id
_entity_poly.type
_entity_poly.pdbx_seq_one_letter_code
_entity_poly.pdbx_strand_id
1 'polypeptide(L)'
;MKKTPENPTICLNMIVKNESHIILRCLESVKDMIDYWVISDTGSTDNTQQIIRDFFTEHQIPGELHEHPWKDFSHNRNLALELARDKADYLLMMDADDQFIHPPNFRFSNLTEGSYYINCVLKNITYARRHLIRTDLPWKWEGVIHEYLECNQPYTTPIYPDGYIIASTEGARGQNPDRFKDDIEVLKAALQDEPDNTRYQFYLAQSYRDDGNYEQAMIEYQKRADMGGWEEEVYYSLFEVGRCQARLEKPFPQILEALLKAHYYRPIRLEALHYAVVMCRMSGQYHLGYHLGIHHIETPVPENDVLFLASDVYQWKMKDEIAVCASWIGRKPQAKELFTELSQMDNLPEEDKTRIIDNLKIC
;
A
#
# COMPACT_ATOMS: atom_id res chain seq x y z
N MET A 1 29.99 13.69 -7.13
CA MET A 1 29.37 13.13 -5.91
C MET A 1 30.29 13.38 -4.73
N LYS A 2 29.83 14.03 -3.66
CA LYS A 2 30.59 14.12 -2.42
C LYS A 2 30.77 12.71 -1.85
N LYS A 3 31.96 12.38 -1.34
CA LYS A 3 32.24 11.12 -0.68
C LYS A 3 31.48 11.14 0.65
N THR A 4 30.53 10.23 0.86
CA THR A 4 29.80 10.13 2.11
C THR A 4 30.77 9.70 3.24
N PRO A 5 30.71 10.27 4.44
CA PRO A 5 31.56 9.85 5.55
C PRO A 5 31.22 8.41 5.99
N GLU A 6 32.19 7.71 6.65
CA GLU A 6 31.97 6.37 7.21
C GLU A 6 30.82 6.36 8.21
N ASN A 7 30.61 7.45 8.93
CA ASN A 7 29.50 7.67 9.86
C ASN A 7 28.72 8.89 9.39
N PRO A 8 27.71 8.74 8.51
CA PRO A 8 26.90 9.84 8.03
C PRO A 8 25.99 10.37 9.14
N THR A 9 25.81 11.69 9.16
CA THR A 9 24.83 12.33 10.05
C THR A 9 23.41 12.14 9.53
N ILE A 10 22.46 11.95 10.44
CA ILE A 10 21.05 11.67 10.15
C ILE A 10 20.17 12.76 10.77
N CYS A 11 19.28 13.34 9.99
CA CYS A 11 18.24 14.23 10.47
C CYS A 11 16.87 13.55 10.36
N LEU A 12 16.13 13.44 11.46
CA LEU A 12 14.72 13.06 11.45
C LEU A 12 13.90 14.16 10.79
N ASN A 13 13.08 13.79 9.79
CA ASN A 13 12.20 14.72 9.11
C ASN A 13 10.75 14.23 9.11
N MET A 14 9.85 15.02 9.67
CA MET A 14 8.45 14.65 9.89
C MET A 14 7.52 15.83 9.64
N ILE A 15 6.26 15.54 9.29
CA ILE A 15 5.10 16.41 9.50
C ILE A 15 4.21 15.79 10.56
N VAL A 16 3.60 16.60 11.42
CA VAL A 16 2.74 16.11 12.51
C VAL A 16 1.47 16.94 12.64
N LYS A 17 0.39 16.31 13.15
CA LYS A 17 -0.83 17.00 13.56
C LYS A 17 -1.64 16.15 14.54
N ASN A 18 -1.78 16.62 15.80
CA ASN A 18 -2.56 15.95 16.84
C ASN A 18 -2.11 14.52 17.16
N GLU A 19 -0.81 14.31 17.33
CA GLU A 19 -0.18 13.02 17.57
C GLU A 19 0.28 12.80 19.01
N SER A 20 -0.23 13.61 19.97
CA SER A 20 0.19 13.59 21.38
C SER A 20 0.08 12.21 22.04
N HIS A 21 -0.84 11.38 21.57
CA HIS A 21 -1.11 10.05 22.12
C HIS A 21 -0.12 8.97 21.66
N ILE A 22 0.64 9.23 20.57
CA ILE A 22 1.44 8.18 19.90
C ILE A 22 2.90 8.59 19.60
N ILE A 23 3.17 9.88 19.41
CA ILE A 23 4.46 10.37 18.88
C ILE A 23 5.66 9.93 19.71
N LEU A 24 5.55 9.82 21.03
CA LEU A 24 6.65 9.38 21.89
C LEU A 24 7.21 8.02 21.49
N ARG A 25 6.36 7.08 21.07
CA ARG A 25 6.78 5.76 20.61
C ARG A 25 7.71 5.87 19.38
N CYS A 26 7.37 6.73 18.45
CA CYS A 26 8.20 7.01 17.28
C CYS A 26 9.53 7.63 17.68
N LEU A 27 9.51 8.71 18.46
CA LEU A 27 10.72 9.45 18.86
C LEU A 27 11.68 8.57 19.67
N GLU A 28 11.18 7.78 20.62
CA GLU A 28 11.98 6.81 21.39
C GLU A 28 12.68 5.79 20.48
N SER A 29 12.03 5.37 19.41
CA SER A 29 12.56 4.36 18.51
C SER A 29 13.69 4.85 17.59
N VAL A 30 13.87 6.19 17.48
CA VAL A 30 14.87 6.77 16.56
C VAL A 30 15.92 7.64 17.27
N LYS A 31 15.75 7.98 18.55
CA LYS A 31 16.61 8.96 19.25
C LYS A 31 18.10 8.64 19.20
N ASP A 32 18.46 7.37 19.29
CA ASP A 32 19.87 6.96 19.36
C ASP A 32 20.57 6.93 17.97
N MET A 33 19.79 7.07 16.89
CA MET A 33 20.31 6.98 15.51
C MET A 33 20.28 8.31 14.76
N ILE A 34 19.72 9.37 15.33
CA ILE A 34 19.65 10.69 14.72
C ILE A 34 20.62 11.68 15.38
N ASP A 35 21.08 12.64 14.61
CA ASP A 35 21.98 13.70 15.07
C ASP A 35 21.29 15.08 15.09
N TYR A 36 20.19 15.20 14.35
CA TYR A 36 19.35 16.39 14.26
C TYR A 36 17.89 16.00 14.00
N TRP A 37 16.97 16.94 14.19
CA TRP A 37 15.57 16.75 13.83
C TRP A 37 14.93 18.03 13.29
N VAL A 38 14.07 17.89 12.30
CA VAL A 38 13.23 18.94 11.75
C VAL A 38 11.81 18.41 11.63
N ILE A 39 10.92 18.95 12.44
CA ILE A 39 9.50 18.55 12.47
C ILE A 39 8.66 19.77 12.14
N SER A 40 7.73 19.62 11.19
CA SER A 40 6.74 20.64 10.86
C SER A 40 5.39 20.25 11.43
N ASP A 41 4.89 21.02 12.37
CA ASP A 41 3.52 20.94 12.88
C ASP A 41 2.56 21.61 11.92
N THR A 42 1.50 20.89 11.53
CA THR A 42 0.53 21.37 10.54
C THR A 42 -0.79 21.82 11.15
N GLY A 43 -0.73 22.29 12.39
CA GLY A 43 -1.86 22.85 13.13
C GLY A 43 -2.40 21.93 14.22
N SER A 44 -1.51 21.40 15.07
CA SER A 44 -1.92 20.66 16.27
C SER A 44 -2.65 21.56 17.26
N THR A 45 -3.69 21.01 17.88
CA THR A 45 -4.48 21.65 18.93
C THR A 45 -4.37 20.94 20.27
N ASP A 46 -3.58 19.87 20.30
CA ASP A 46 -3.26 19.07 21.48
C ASP A 46 -1.84 19.34 21.99
N ASN A 47 -1.29 18.48 22.85
CA ASN A 47 0.04 18.64 23.42
C ASN A 47 1.18 18.16 22.53
N THR A 48 0.97 17.86 21.25
CA THR A 48 1.99 17.31 20.34
C THR A 48 3.28 18.14 20.33
N GLN A 49 3.17 19.44 20.14
CA GLN A 49 4.34 20.34 20.09
C GLN A 49 5.14 20.36 21.39
N GLN A 50 4.44 20.39 22.54
CA GLN A 50 5.11 20.40 23.84
C GLN A 50 5.86 19.08 24.09
N ILE A 51 5.25 17.94 23.77
CA ILE A 51 5.86 16.62 23.90
C ILE A 51 7.15 16.54 23.06
N ILE A 52 7.14 17.03 21.84
CA ILE A 52 8.32 17.06 20.95
C ILE A 52 9.45 17.89 21.59
N ARG A 53 9.15 19.11 22.05
CA ARG A 53 10.14 20.00 22.65
C ARG A 53 10.75 19.40 23.92
N ASP A 54 9.93 18.86 24.80
CA ASP A 54 10.37 18.26 26.06
C ASP A 54 11.25 17.04 25.81
N PHE A 55 10.82 16.15 24.90
CA PHE A 55 11.56 14.95 24.54
C PHE A 55 12.97 15.26 24.04
N PHE A 56 13.11 16.13 23.06
CA PHE A 56 14.42 16.44 22.48
C PHE A 56 15.30 17.30 23.40
N THR A 57 14.69 18.09 24.30
CA THR A 57 15.42 18.81 25.35
C THR A 57 15.99 17.82 26.37
N GLU A 58 15.21 16.85 26.82
CA GLU A 58 15.64 15.81 27.76
C GLU A 58 16.80 14.98 27.19
N HIS A 59 16.70 14.58 25.92
CA HIS A 59 17.73 13.78 25.26
C HIS A 59 18.87 14.59 24.66
N GLN A 60 18.85 15.93 24.78
CA GLN A 60 19.90 16.84 24.29
C GLN A 60 20.20 16.68 22.78
N ILE A 61 19.20 16.35 21.97
CA ILE A 61 19.32 16.23 20.52
C ILE A 61 18.91 17.58 19.90
N PRO A 62 19.81 18.26 19.15
CA PRO A 62 19.51 19.54 18.52
C PRO A 62 18.49 19.40 17.39
N GLY A 63 17.63 20.41 17.22
CA GLY A 63 16.67 20.41 16.13
C GLY A 63 15.69 21.57 16.16
N GLU A 64 14.70 21.52 15.29
CA GLU A 64 13.78 22.62 15.04
C GLU A 64 12.34 22.13 14.90
N LEU A 65 11.41 22.78 15.59
CA LEU A 65 9.97 22.61 15.40
C LEU A 65 9.41 23.86 14.72
N HIS A 66 8.84 23.64 13.52
CA HIS A 66 8.22 24.70 12.70
C HIS A 66 6.69 24.51 12.68
N GLU A 67 5.98 25.60 12.47
CA GLU A 67 4.53 25.62 12.33
C GLU A 67 4.15 26.08 10.93
N HIS A 68 3.38 25.26 10.20
CA HIS A 68 2.90 25.58 8.87
C HIS A 68 1.42 25.26 8.74
N PRO A 69 0.62 26.15 8.14
CA PRO A 69 -0.77 25.82 7.84
C PRO A 69 -0.86 24.56 6.98
N TRP A 70 -1.83 23.72 7.29
CA TRP A 70 -2.12 22.57 6.45
C TRP A 70 -2.61 23.02 5.05
N LYS A 71 -2.04 22.43 4.00
CA LYS A 71 -2.54 22.56 2.63
C LYS A 71 -2.81 21.18 2.03
N ASP A 72 -1.79 20.38 1.80
CA ASP A 72 -1.81 18.99 1.37
C ASP A 72 -0.52 18.30 1.83
N PHE A 73 -0.46 16.97 1.65
CA PHE A 73 0.69 16.19 2.13
C PHE A 73 1.99 16.61 1.45
N SER A 74 2.03 16.66 0.11
CA SER A 74 3.27 16.98 -0.60
C SER A 74 3.75 18.41 -0.28
N HIS A 75 2.85 19.37 -0.20
CA HIS A 75 3.20 20.74 0.15
C HIS A 75 3.85 20.82 1.53
N ASN A 76 3.21 20.26 2.56
CA ASN A 76 3.73 20.35 3.92
C ASN A 76 5.00 19.50 4.11
N ARG A 77 5.10 18.34 3.46
CA ARG A 77 6.33 17.54 3.46
C ARG A 77 7.47 18.23 2.71
N ASN A 78 7.19 18.97 1.64
CA ASN A 78 8.21 19.77 0.93
C ASN A 78 8.73 20.93 1.79
N LEU A 79 7.86 21.61 2.55
CA LEU A 79 8.30 22.64 3.50
C LEU A 79 9.24 22.03 4.56
N ALA A 80 8.86 20.89 5.15
CA ALA A 80 9.72 20.20 6.13
C ALA A 80 11.03 19.71 5.50
N LEU A 81 10.99 19.21 4.28
CA LEU A 81 12.16 18.76 3.51
C LEU A 81 13.15 19.88 3.26
N GLU A 82 12.68 21.05 2.80
CA GLU A 82 13.55 22.22 2.52
C GLU A 82 14.26 22.73 3.79
N LEU A 83 13.56 22.75 4.92
CA LEU A 83 14.15 23.16 6.21
C LEU A 83 15.22 22.17 6.70
N ALA A 84 15.16 20.92 6.29
CA ALA A 84 16.07 19.86 6.72
C ALA A 84 17.29 19.66 5.80
N ARG A 85 17.32 20.23 4.58
CA ARG A 85 18.34 19.95 3.55
C ARG A 85 19.77 20.12 4.02
N ASP A 86 20.07 21.15 4.79
CA ASP A 86 21.43 21.49 5.21
C ASP A 86 21.77 21.00 6.63
N LYS A 87 20.92 20.16 7.23
CA LYS A 87 21.07 19.77 8.64
C LYS A 87 21.87 18.47 8.84
N ALA A 88 21.93 17.60 7.84
CA ALA A 88 22.62 16.31 7.93
C ALA A 88 22.99 15.77 6.54
N ASP A 89 23.74 14.67 6.48
CA ASP A 89 24.06 13.99 5.22
C ASP A 89 22.83 13.25 4.65
N TYR A 90 21.99 12.69 5.52
CA TYR A 90 20.76 12.00 5.16
C TYR A 90 19.58 12.46 6.00
N LEU A 91 18.37 12.39 5.41
CA LEU A 91 17.11 12.56 6.14
C LEU A 91 16.46 11.21 6.35
N LEU A 92 16.04 10.96 7.59
CA LEU A 92 15.16 9.84 7.93
C LEU A 92 13.71 10.34 7.97
N MET A 93 12.91 9.86 7.02
CA MET A 93 11.48 10.20 6.90
C MET A 93 10.65 9.24 7.74
N MET A 94 9.92 9.75 8.73
CA MET A 94 9.05 8.94 9.60
C MET A 94 7.66 9.57 9.70
N ASP A 95 6.65 8.73 9.85
CA ASP A 95 5.33 9.14 10.29
C ASP A 95 5.24 9.03 11.83
N ALA A 96 4.38 9.83 12.46
CA ALA A 96 4.36 9.93 13.94
C ALA A 96 3.90 8.64 14.64
N ASP A 97 3.19 7.79 13.93
CA ASP A 97 2.69 6.50 14.40
C ASP A 97 3.56 5.30 13.97
N ASP A 98 4.64 5.53 13.24
CA ASP A 98 5.64 4.53 12.88
C ASP A 98 6.60 4.25 14.06
N GLN A 99 7.14 3.03 14.11
CA GLN A 99 8.17 2.63 15.08
C GLN A 99 9.32 1.91 14.37
N PHE A 100 10.54 2.43 14.52
CA PHE A 100 11.73 1.79 13.96
C PHE A 100 12.23 0.68 14.91
N ILE A 101 12.38 -0.53 14.40
CA ILE A 101 12.89 -1.69 15.13
C ILE A 101 14.30 -2.00 14.64
N HIS A 102 15.26 -2.05 15.55
CA HIS A 102 16.68 -2.19 15.22
C HIS A 102 17.44 -2.98 16.30
N PRO A 103 18.65 -3.53 15.96
CA PRO A 103 19.53 -4.15 16.95
C PRO A 103 19.98 -3.15 18.02
N PRO A 104 20.42 -3.63 19.20
CA PRO A 104 21.02 -2.76 20.22
C PRO A 104 22.22 -1.95 19.69
N ASN A 105 22.34 -0.69 20.10
CA ASN A 105 23.40 0.24 19.67
C ASN A 105 23.46 0.47 18.15
N PHE A 106 22.32 0.37 17.49
CA PHE A 106 22.22 0.60 16.06
C PHE A 106 22.49 2.06 15.70
N ARG A 107 23.26 2.27 14.63
CA ARG A 107 23.38 3.52 13.90
C ARG A 107 23.49 3.24 12.42
N PHE A 108 22.94 4.12 11.61
CA PHE A 108 23.14 4.05 10.17
C PHE A 108 24.61 4.21 9.82
N SER A 109 25.15 3.30 9.03
CA SER A 109 26.55 3.30 8.60
C SER A 109 26.65 2.84 7.14
N ASN A 110 27.81 3.15 6.52
CA ASN A 110 28.10 2.76 5.13
C ASN A 110 27.05 3.24 4.10
N LEU A 111 26.40 4.37 4.36
CA LEU A 111 25.43 4.95 3.43
C LEU A 111 26.21 5.62 2.26
N THR A 112 26.04 5.09 1.05
CA THR A 112 26.70 5.57 -0.17
C THR A 112 25.72 5.97 -1.25
N GLU A 113 24.50 5.44 -1.18
CA GLU A 113 23.50 5.58 -2.22
C GLU A 113 22.67 6.87 -2.08
N GLY A 114 21.96 7.24 -3.14
CA GLY A 114 21.09 8.42 -3.13
C GLY A 114 19.90 8.28 -2.20
N SER A 115 19.42 7.07 -2.00
CA SER A 115 18.35 6.76 -1.05
C SER A 115 18.37 5.29 -0.66
N TYR A 116 17.59 4.94 0.38
CA TYR A 116 17.38 3.56 0.79
C TYR A 116 15.91 3.28 1.07
N TYR A 117 15.47 2.11 0.62
CA TYR A 117 14.24 1.51 1.13
C TYR A 117 14.48 0.91 2.51
N ILE A 118 13.49 1.03 3.38
CA ILE A 118 13.42 0.29 4.65
C ILE A 118 12.16 -0.58 4.61
N ASN A 119 12.28 -1.82 5.04
CA ASN A 119 11.14 -2.72 5.13
C ASN A 119 10.15 -2.21 6.17
N CYS A 120 8.88 -2.18 5.81
CA CYS A 120 7.77 -1.80 6.68
C CYS A 120 6.87 -3.01 6.89
N VAL A 121 6.44 -3.21 8.12
CA VAL A 121 5.49 -4.27 8.51
C VAL A 121 4.22 -3.60 9.00
N LEU A 122 3.11 -3.85 8.30
CA LEU A 122 1.77 -3.43 8.69
C LEU A 122 0.90 -4.67 8.86
N LYS A 123 0.58 -5.04 10.09
CA LYS A 123 -0.11 -6.30 10.40
C LYS A 123 0.64 -7.50 9.80
N ASN A 124 0.06 -8.16 8.79
CA ASN A 124 0.62 -9.34 8.12
C ASN A 124 1.26 -9.01 6.75
N ILE A 125 1.40 -7.72 6.42
CA ILE A 125 1.92 -7.28 5.13
C ILE A 125 3.31 -6.68 5.34
N THR A 126 4.29 -7.14 4.57
CA THR A 126 5.62 -6.54 4.50
C THR A 126 5.79 -5.88 3.14
N TYR A 127 6.25 -4.62 3.14
CA TYR A 127 6.54 -3.84 1.95
C TYR A 127 7.74 -2.93 2.22
N ALA A 128 8.33 -2.36 1.18
CA ALA A 128 9.45 -1.45 1.32
C ALA A 128 9.03 -0.02 0.97
N ARG A 129 9.39 0.96 1.82
CA ARG A 129 9.20 2.39 1.56
C ARG A 129 10.56 3.10 1.59
N ARG A 130 10.67 4.19 0.80
CA ARG A 130 11.84 5.06 0.85
C ARG A 130 11.76 5.92 2.11
N HIS A 131 12.61 5.61 3.08
CA HIS A 131 12.67 6.31 4.35
C HIS A 131 13.98 7.10 4.53
N LEU A 132 15.04 6.73 3.81
CA LEU A 132 16.32 7.43 3.90
C LEU A 132 16.67 8.06 2.56
N ILE A 133 17.00 9.35 2.56
CA ILE A 133 17.38 10.10 1.36
C ILE A 133 18.58 10.97 1.63
N ARG A 134 19.50 11.06 0.66
CA ARG A 134 20.69 11.92 0.74
C ARG A 134 20.32 13.37 0.45
N THR A 135 20.78 14.30 1.29
CA THR A 135 20.36 15.72 1.27
C THR A 135 20.89 16.52 0.10
N ASP A 136 22.01 16.11 -0.52
CA ASP A 136 22.62 16.81 -1.68
C ASP A 136 21.89 16.51 -3.00
N LEU A 137 20.88 15.66 -3.01
CA LEU A 137 20.03 15.40 -4.16
C LEU A 137 18.73 16.21 -4.12
N PRO A 138 18.22 16.66 -5.27
CA PRO A 138 17.06 17.55 -5.34
C PRO A 138 15.73 16.78 -5.20
N TRP A 139 15.57 16.12 -4.07
CA TRP A 139 14.33 15.42 -3.73
C TRP A 139 13.15 16.39 -3.62
N LYS A 140 11.99 15.91 -4.06
CA LYS A 140 10.72 16.59 -3.94
C LYS A 140 9.59 15.59 -3.69
N TRP A 141 8.67 15.92 -2.83
CA TRP A 141 7.42 15.19 -2.67
C TRP A 141 6.43 15.61 -3.74
N GLU A 142 5.85 14.64 -4.44
CA GLU A 142 4.83 14.82 -5.45
C GLU A 142 3.54 14.10 -5.06
N GLY A 143 2.40 14.69 -5.42
CA GLY A 143 1.06 14.15 -5.15
C GLY A 143 0.40 14.73 -3.91
N VAL A 144 -0.84 15.18 -4.05
CA VAL A 144 -1.62 15.79 -2.94
C VAL A 144 -1.99 14.78 -1.86
N ILE A 145 -2.14 13.51 -2.26
CA ILE A 145 -2.38 12.34 -1.40
C ILE A 145 -1.60 11.16 -1.98
N HIS A 146 -1.22 10.22 -1.13
CA HIS A 146 -0.35 9.10 -1.50
C HIS A 146 0.92 9.60 -2.20
N GLU A 147 1.48 10.63 -1.62
CA GLU A 147 2.65 11.32 -2.08
C GLU A 147 3.88 10.41 -2.12
N TYR A 148 4.75 10.68 -3.05
CA TYR A 148 5.99 9.94 -3.24
C TYR A 148 7.17 10.89 -3.45
N LEU A 149 8.36 10.41 -3.09
CA LEU A 149 9.60 11.16 -3.32
C LEU A 149 10.10 10.95 -4.73
N GLU A 150 10.32 12.04 -5.44
CA GLU A 150 10.92 12.09 -6.76
C GLU A 150 12.27 12.81 -6.74
N CYS A 151 13.15 12.41 -7.63
CA CYS A 151 14.45 13.08 -7.85
C CYS A 151 14.80 12.99 -9.33
N ASN A 152 15.07 14.14 -9.95
CA ASN A 152 15.39 14.25 -11.38
C ASN A 152 16.87 13.95 -11.71
N GLN A 153 17.66 13.52 -10.73
CA GLN A 153 19.05 13.09 -10.92
C GLN A 153 19.16 11.57 -10.76
N PRO A 154 20.15 10.92 -11.42
CA PRO A 154 20.37 9.49 -11.27
C PRO A 154 20.71 9.12 -9.81
N TYR A 155 20.05 8.10 -9.29
CA TYR A 155 20.32 7.53 -7.97
C TYR A 155 19.97 6.03 -7.94
N THR A 156 20.50 5.36 -6.93
CA THR A 156 20.14 3.99 -6.60
C THR A 156 19.38 3.96 -5.27
N THR A 157 18.53 2.96 -5.09
CA THR A 157 17.72 2.79 -3.89
C THR A 157 17.71 1.32 -3.48
N PRO A 158 18.77 0.79 -2.88
CA PRO A 158 18.75 -0.55 -2.32
C PRO A 158 17.90 -0.60 -1.04
N ILE A 159 17.53 -1.81 -0.61
CA ILE A 159 16.96 -2.02 0.71
C ILE A 159 18.10 -1.94 1.73
N TYR A 160 17.91 -1.13 2.79
CA TYR A 160 18.83 -1.10 3.92
C TYR A 160 18.69 -2.40 4.72
N PRO A 161 19.79 -3.10 5.01
CA PRO A 161 19.72 -4.48 5.48
C PRO A 161 19.32 -4.62 6.96
N ASP A 162 19.59 -3.59 7.78
CA ASP A 162 19.46 -3.65 9.23
C ASP A 162 18.24 -2.83 9.71
N GLY A 163 17.37 -3.49 10.47
CA GLY A 163 16.17 -2.87 10.99
C GLY A 163 14.98 -2.85 10.03
N TYR A 164 13.82 -2.53 10.58
CA TYR A 164 12.56 -2.39 9.86
C TYR A 164 11.62 -1.46 10.61
N ILE A 165 10.59 -1.00 9.96
CA ILE A 165 9.57 -0.13 10.56
C ILE A 165 8.30 -0.93 10.80
N ILE A 166 7.77 -0.87 12.02
CA ILE A 166 6.38 -1.24 12.28
C ILE A 166 5.54 -0.02 11.91
N ALA A 167 4.83 -0.13 10.79
CA ALA A 167 3.89 0.88 10.36
C ALA A 167 2.55 0.68 11.07
N SER A 168 1.87 1.78 11.37
CA SER A 168 0.61 1.78 12.09
C SER A 168 -0.45 2.62 11.38
N THR A 169 -1.67 2.55 11.84
CA THR A 169 -2.78 3.42 11.45
C THR A 169 -3.41 4.06 12.69
N GLU A 170 -2.65 4.15 13.77
CA GLU A 170 -3.09 4.68 15.06
C GLU A 170 -2.96 6.20 15.16
N GLY A 171 -2.27 6.83 14.20
CA GLY A 171 -2.15 8.28 14.09
C GLY A 171 -3.50 8.99 13.90
N ALA A 172 -3.52 10.31 14.11
CA ALA A 172 -4.74 11.13 14.09
C ALA A 172 -5.55 10.97 12.79
N ARG A 173 -4.86 10.87 11.64
CA ARG A 173 -5.53 10.61 10.35
C ARG A 173 -6.22 9.24 10.32
N GLY A 174 -5.56 8.20 10.85
CA GLY A 174 -6.13 6.85 10.90
C GLY A 174 -7.38 6.75 11.77
N GLN A 175 -7.48 7.61 12.78
CA GLN A 175 -8.62 7.70 13.69
C GLN A 175 -9.76 8.60 13.16
N ASN A 176 -9.53 9.38 12.09
CA ASN A 176 -10.56 10.20 11.48
C ASN A 176 -11.55 9.31 10.68
N PRO A 177 -12.84 9.24 11.11
CA PRO A 177 -13.84 8.45 10.38
C PRO A 177 -14.17 9.02 9.00
N ASP A 178 -13.96 10.30 8.78
CA ASP A 178 -14.26 11.00 7.54
C ASP A 178 -13.04 11.11 6.60
N ARG A 179 -11.92 10.45 6.94
CA ARG A 179 -10.66 10.58 6.17
C ARG A 179 -10.79 10.36 4.66
N PHE A 180 -11.65 9.42 4.25
CA PHE A 180 -11.86 9.15 2.83
C PHE A 180 -12.68 10.23 2.12
N LYS A 181 -13.60 10.89 2.84
CA LYS A 181 -14.33 12.07 2.32
C LYS A 181 -13.40 13.26 2.15
N ASP A 182 -12.50 13.48 3.13
CA ASP A 182 -11.47 14.51 3.03
C ASP A 182 -10.57 14.26 1.82
N ASP A 183 -10.16 13.00 1.60
CA ASP A 183 -9.36 12.58 0.43
C ASP A 183 -10.07 12.85 -0.89
N ILE A 184 -11.36 12.53 -0.97
CA ILE A 184 -12.20 12.79 -2.13
C ILE A 184 -12.20 14.28 -2.48
N GLU A 185 -12.40 15.16 -1.51
CA GLU A 185 -12.44 16.60 -1.77
C GLU A 185 -11.08 17.15 -2.21
N VAL A 186 -9.98 16.70 -1.59
CA VAL A 186 -8.61 17.07 -1.99
C VAL A 186 -8.31 16.62 -3.41
N LEU A 187 -8.66 15.37 -3.77
CA LEU A 187 -8.40 14.82 -5.11
C LEU A 187 -9.27 15.45 -6.17
N LYS A 188 -10.53 15.77 -5.87
CA LYS A 188 -11.41 16.52 -6.78
C LYS A 188 -10.86 17.91 -7.06
N ALA A 189 -10.37 18.62 -6.05
CA ALA A 189 -9.73 19.92 -6.23
C ALA A 189 -8.48 19.81 -7.10
N ALA A 190 -7.60 18.84 -6.83
CA ALA A 190 -6.39 18.60 -7.60
C ALA A 190 -6.68 18.26 -9.06
N LEU A 191 -7.74 17.48 -9.34
CA LEU A 191 -8.15 17.16 -10.71
C LEU A 191 -8.78 18.34 -11.46
N GLN A 192 -9.18 19.43 -10.80
CA GLN A 192 -9.56 20.66 -11.49
C GLN A 192 -8.34 21.36 -12.12
N ASP A 193 -7.20 21.29 -11.41
CA ASP A 193 -5.93 21.88 -11.88
C ASP A 193 -5.20 20.94 -12.86
N GLU A 194 -5.29 19.62 -12.62
CA GLU A 194 -4.61 18.58 -13.38
C GLU A 194 -5.61 17.49 -13.87
N PRO A 195 -6.51 17.80 -14.82
CA PRO A 195 -7.61 16.88 -15.22
C PRO A 195 -7.13 15.56 -15.84
N ASP A 196 -5.92 15.53 -16.39
CA ASP A 196 -5.31 14.35 -17.02
C ASP A 196 -4.40 13.56 -16.09
N ASN A 197 -4.36 13.90 -14.80
CA ASN A 197 -3.52 13.19 -13.82
C ASN A 197 -4.14 11.83 -13.48
N THR A 198 -3.60 10.78 -14.13
CA THR A 198 -4.09 9.39 -13.98
C THR A 198 -3.99 8.90 -12.54
N ARG A 199 -2.95 9.31 -11.79
CA ARG A 199 -2.75 8.93 -10.41
C ARG A 199 -3.82 9.52 -9.49
N TYR A 200 -4.14 10.80 -9.64
CA TYR A 200 -5.22 11.42 -8.86
C TYR A 200 -6.57 10.80 -9.17
N GLN A 201 -6.83 10.49 -10.44
CA GLN A 201 -8.04 9.80 -10.85
C GLN A 201 -8.15 8.40 -10.24
N PHE A 202 -7.04 7.67 -10.16
CA PHE A 202 -6.97 6.35 -9.52
C PHE A 202 -7.30 6.43 -8.02
N TYR A 203 -6.66 7.35 -7.30
CA TYR A 203 -6.90 7.49 -5.86
C TYR A 203 -8.27 8.09 -5.53
N LEU A 204 -8.84 8.92 -6.41
CA LEU A 204 -10.21 9.38 -6.25
C LEU A 204 -11.21 8.20 -6.31
N ALA A 205 -11.04 7.30 -7.29
CA ALA A 205 -11.86 6.10 -7.39
C ALA A 205 -11.70 5.20 -6.16
N GLN A 206 -10.45 5.04 -5.67
CA GLN A 206 -10.14 4.26 -4.48
C GLN A 206 -10.75 4.87 -3.22
N SER A 207 -10.69 6.18 -3.05
CA SER A 207 -11.27 6.88 -1.89
C SER A 207 -12.79 6.76 -1.86
N TYR A 208 -13.47 6.83 -3.00
CA TYR A 208 -14.91 6.55 -3.07
C TYR A 208 -15.24 5.10 -2.69
N ARG A 209 -14.44 4.12 -3.15
CA ARG A 209 -14.61 2.71 -2.76
C ARG A 209 -14.46 2.53 -1.25
N ASP A 210 -13.45 3.15 -0.67
CA ASP A 210 -13.10 3.00 0.75
C ASP A 210 -14.07 3.76 1.68
N ASP A 211 -14.73 4.81 1.15
CA ASP A 211 -15.89 5.48 1.78
C ASP A 211 -17.20 4.67 1.64
N GLY A 212 -17.19 3.57 0.87
CA GLY A 212 -18.37 2.73 0.62
C GLY A 212 -19.30 3.25 -0.49
N ASN A 213 -18.96 4.33 -1.16
CA ASN A 213 -19.72 4.85 -2.31
C ASN A 213 -19.33 4.12 -3.59
N TYR A 214 -19.82 2.88 -3.73
CA TYR A 214 -19.46 2.00 -4.85
C TYR A 214 -20.01 2.48 -6.21
N GLU A 215 -21.12 3.21 -6.24
CA GLU A 215 -21.62 3.84 -7.47
C GLU A 215 -20.60 4.81 -8.04
N GLN A 216 -20.14 5.76 -7.22
CA GLN A 216 -19.18 6.76 -7.68
C GLN A 216 -17.81 6.12 -7.94
N ALA A 217 -17.38 5.20 -7.08
CA ALA A 217 -16.14 4.46 -7.29
C ALA A 217 -16.11 3.76 -8.65
N MET A 218 -17.17 3.08 -9.04
CA MET A 218 -17.29 2.42 -10.35
C MET A 218 -17.12 3.39 -11.50
N ILE A 219 -17.74 4.57 -11.42
CA ILE A 219 -17.64 5.61 -12.45
C ILE A 219 -16.20 6.12 -12.57
N GLU A 220 -15.57 6.45 -11.43
CA GLU A 220 -14.22 7.00 -11.42
C GLU A 220 -13.16 5.97 -11.81
N TYR A 221 -13.34 4.68 -11.45
CA TYR A 221 -12.48 3.61 -11.93
C TYR A 221 -12.61 3.38 -13.44
N GLN A 222 -13.84 3.44 -14.00
CA GLN A 222 -14.00 3.33 -15.45
C GLN A 222 -13.30 4.50 -16.15
N LYS A 223 -13.47 5.73 -15.65
CA LYS A 223 -12.79 6.92 -16.16
C LYS A 223 -11.26 6.77 -16.09
N ARG A 224 -10.73 6.25 -14.93
CA ARG A 224 -9.29 5.95 -14.81
C ARG A 224 -8.83 4.95 -15.87
N ALA A 225 -9.57 3.89 -16.10
CA ALA A 225 -9.23 2.89 -17.11
C ALA A 225 -9.21 3.47 -18.53
N ASP A 226 -10.15 4.36 -18.84
CA ASP A 226 -10.26 5.01 -20.17
C ASP A 226 -9.12 6.02 -20.43
N MET A 227 -8.46 6.53 -19.39
CA MET A 227 -7.29 7.40 -19.52
C MET A 227 -6.03 6.66 -20.00
N GLY A 228 -5.97 5.33 -19.91
CA GLY A 228 -4.79 4.56 -20.29
C GLY A 228 -3.57 4.77 -19.39
N GLY A 229 -2.37 4.69 -19.95
CA GLY A 229 -1.12 4.88 -19.21
C GLY A 229 -0.63 3.57 -18.56
N TRP A 230 -0.30 3.59 -17.27
CA TRP A 230 0.26 2.40 -16.60
C TRP A 230 -0.71 1.23 -16.61
N GLU A 231 -0.34 0.16 -17.31
CA GLU A 231 -1.22 -0.98 -17.59
C GLU A 231 -1.73 -1.69 -16.33
N GLU A 232 -0.95 -1.72 -15.26
CA GLU A 232 -1.39 -2.34 -14.01
C GLU A 232 -2.50 -1.53 -13.30
N GLU A 233 -2.42 -0.19 -13.34
CA GLU A 233 -3.52 0.65 -12.83
C GLU A 233 -4.77 0.55 -13.70
N VAL A 234 -4.62 0.47 -15.03
CA VAL A 234 -5.76 0.26 -15.95
C VAL A 234 -6.42 -1.08 -15.65
N TYR A 235 -5.65 -2.17 -15.56
CA TYR A 235 -6.15 -3.49 -15.20
C TYR A 235 -6.89 -3.47 -13.87
N TYR A 236 -6.25 -2.91 -12.83
CA TYR A 236 -6.83 -2.87 -11.49
C TYR A 236 -8.11 -2.05 -11.46
N SER A 237 -8.17 -0.94 -12.19
CA SER A 237 -9.37 -0.12 -12.31
C SER A 237 -10.52 -0.87 -12.99
N LEU A 238 -10.25 -1.59 -14.08
CA LEU A 238 -11.25 -2.46 -14.72
C LEU A 238 -11.73 -3.57 -13.78
N PHE A 239 -10.83 -4.16 -13.01
CA PHE A 239 -11.17 -5.18 -12.02
C PHE A 239 -12.08 -4.61 -10.91
N GLU A 240 -11.75 -3.42 -10.38
CA GLU A 240 -12.57 -2.76 -9.35
C GLU A 240 -13.94 -2.33 -9.87
N VAL A 241 -14.11 -2.01 -11.17
CA VAL A 241 -15.43 -1.81 -11.78
C VAL A 241 -16.29 -3.07 -11.57
N GLY A 242 -15.77 -4.26 -11.88
CA GLY A 242 -16.49 -5.52 -11.67
C GLY A 242 -16.79 -5.79 -10.20
N ARG A 243 -15.85 -5.49 -9.30
CA ARG A 243 -16.04 -5.62 -7.84
C ARG A 243 -17.08 -4.66 -7.30
N CYS A 244 -17.08 -3.40 -7.73
CA CYS A 244 -18.10 -2.43 -7.37
C CYS A 244 -19.48 -2.86 -7.86
N GLN A 245 -19.61 -3.39 -9.09
CA GLN A 245 -20.85 -3.95 -9.59
C GLN A 245 -21.36 -5.11 -8.72
N ALA A 246 -20.47 -5.99 -8.26
CA ALA A 246 -20.82 -7.07 -7.36
C ALA A 246 -21.30 -6.54 -5.98
N ARG A 247 -20.64 -5.51 -5.44
CA ARG A 247 -21.06 -4.84 -4.18
C ARG A 247 -22.41 -4.14 -4.30
N LEU A 248 -22.74 -3.65 -5.50
CA LEU A 248 -24.01 -3.02 -5.84
C LEU A 248 -25.08 -4.04 -6.26
N GLU A 249 -24.80 -5.33 -6.13
CA GLU A 249 -25.71 -6.43 -6.49
C GLU A 249 -26.26 -6.29 -7.92
N LYS A 250 -25.43 -5.80 -8.87
CA LYS A 250 -25.82 -5.72 -10.27
C LYS A 250 -26.07 -7.11 -10.85
N PRO A 251 -26.83 -7.23 -11.96
CA PRO A 251 -27.08 -8.53 -12.58
C PRO A 251 -25.79 -9.30 -12.89
N PHE A 252 -25.81 -10.62 -12.58
CA PHE A 252 -24.65 -11.50 -12.76
C PHE A 252 -23.97 -11.38 -14.14
N PRO A 253 -24.69 -11.32 -15.29
CA PRO A 253 -24.04 -11.16 -16.58
C PRO A 253 -23.23 -9.88 -16.71
N GLN A 254 -23.69 -8.77 -16.12
CA GLN A 254 -22.98 -7.48 -16.13
C GLN A 254 -21.70 -7.56 -15.30
N ILE A 255 -21.75 -8.16 -14.12
CA ILE A 255 -20.58 -8.37 -13.27
C ILE A 255 -19.54 -9.24 -14.00
N LEU A 256 -20.00 -10.34 -14.60
CA LEU A 256 -19.13 -11.26 -15.33
C LEU A 256 -18.45 -10.58 -16.53
N GLU A 257 -19.20 -9.80 -17.30
CA GLU A 257 -18.67 -9.04 -18.44
C GLU A 257 -17.54 -8.11 -18.00
N ALA A 258 -17.74 -7.33 -16.93
CA ALA A 258 -16.74 -6.40 -16.42
C ALA A 258 -15.47 -7.12 -15.94
N LEU A 259 -15.61 -8.24 -15.22
CA LEU A 259 -14.49 -9.02 -14.74
C LEU A 259 -13.70 -9.67 -15.89
N LEU A 260 -14.38 -10.19 -16.88
CA LEU A 260 -13.74 -10.76 -18.08
C LEU A 260 -13.06 -9.67 -18.90
N LYS A 261 -13.64 -8.47 -19.01
CA LYS A 261 -12.99 -7.31 -19.66
C LYS A 261 -11.65 -7.00 -18.99
N ALA A 262 -11.60 -7.00 -17.66
CA ALA A 262 -10.35 -6.79 -16.92
C ALA A 262 -9.33 -7.90 -17.22
N HIS A 263 -9.74 -9.17 -17.17
CA HIS A 263 -8.85 -10.29 -17.48
C HIS A 263 -8.35 -10.26 -18.92
N TYR A 264 -9.18 -9.94 -19.92
CA TYR A 264 -8.76 -9.81 -21.31
C TYR A 264 -7.80 -8.65 -21.53
N TYR A 265 -7.90 -7.59 -20.76
CA TYR A 265 -6.96 -6.48 -20.84
C TYR A 265 -5.55 -6.90 -20.42
N ARG A 266 -5.42 -7.72 -19.35
CA ARG A 266 -4.13 -8.23 -18.85
C ARG A 266 -4.22 -9.71 -18.47
N PRO A 267 -4.11 -10.64 -19.47
CA PRO A 267 -4.40 -12.05 -19.25
C PRO A 267 -3.44 -12.78 -18.30
N ILE A 268 -2.24 -12.24 -18.06
CA ILE A 268 -1.29 -12.78 -17.06
C ILE A 268 -1.78 -12.55 -15.61
N ARG A 269 -2.73 -11.63 -15.41
CA ARG A 269 -3.32 -11.33 -14.09
C ARG A 269 -4.60 -12.13 -13.89
N LEU A 270 -4.61 -12.95 -12.85
CA LEU A 270 -5.72 -13.88 -12.56
C LEU A 270 -6.75 -13.36 -11.57
N GLU A 271 -6.53 -12.26 -10.87
CA GLU A 271 -7.41 -11.78 -9.80
C GLU A 271 -8.85 -11.54 -10.30
N ALA A 272 -8.99 -10.91 -11.47
CA ALA A 272 -10.29 -10.67 -12.07
C ALA A 272 -10.97 -11.97 -12.53
N LEU A 273 -10.22 -12.89 -13.14
CA LEU A 273 -10.73 -14.20 -13.55
C LEU A 273 -11.13 -15.06 -12.34
N HIS A 274 -10.29 -15.08 -11.31
CA HIS A 274 -10.62 -15.76 -10.05
C HIS A 274 -11.92 -15.22 -9.46
N TYR A 275 -12.06 -13.89 -9.38
CA TYR A 275 -13.29 -13.28 -8.86
C TYR A 275 -14.51 -13.61 -9.73
N ALA A 276 -14.35 -13.73 -11.07
CA ALA A 276 -15.39 -14.20 -11.97
C ALA A 276 -15.80 -15.66 -11.66
N VAL A 277 -14.85 -16.54 -11.37
CA VAL A 277 -15.12 -17.92 -10.95
C VAL A 277 -15.88 -17.96 -9.61
N VAL A 278 -15.47 -17.15 -8.64
CA VAL A 278 -16.19 -16.99 -7.35
C VAL A 278 -17.63 -16.55 -7.61
N MET A 279 -17.87 -15.56 -8.46
CA MET A 279 -19.22 -15.08 -8.79
C MET A 279 -20.06 -16.15 -9.52
N CYS A 280 -19.44 -16.94 -10.39
CA CYS A 280 -20.09 -18.11 -11.00
C CYS A 280 -20.54 -19.11 -9.93
N ARG A 281 -19.67 -19.48 -8.98
CA ARG A 281 -20.00 -20.39 -7.88
C ARG A 281 -21.14 -19.83 -7.02
N MET A 282 -21.05 -18.57 -6.61
CA MET A 282 -22.08 -17.91 -5.80
C MET A 282 -23.45 -17.85 -6.49
N SER A 283 -23.45 -17.79 -7.82
CA SER A 283 -24.67 -17.77 -8.65
C SER A 283 -25.13 -19.16 -9.10
N GLY A 284 -24.51 -20.25 -8.59
CA GLY A 284 -24.83 -21.62 -8.99
C GLY A 284 -24.41 -21.99 -10.41
N GLN A 285 -23.62 -21.19 -11.08
CA GLN A 285 -23.15 -21.40 -12.45
C GLN A 285 -21.85 -22.23 -12.46
N TYR A 286 -21.84 -23.38 -11.77
CA TYR A 286 -20.64 -24.19 -11.53
C TYR A 286 -19.95 -24.66 -12.81
N HIS A 287 -20.71 -25.02 -13.87
CA HIS A 287 -20.13 -25.40 -15.16
C HIS A 287 -19.33 -24.25 -15.78
N LEU A 288 -19.90 -23.03 -15.76
CA LEU A 288 -19.22 -21.86 -16.29
C LEU A 288 -17.96 -21.53 -15.47
N GLY A 289 -18.06 -21.51 -14.14
CA GLY A 289 -16.93 -21.28 -13.26
C GLY A 289 -15.78 -22.26 -13.49
N TYR A 290 -16.12 -23.56 -13.57
CA TYR A 290 -15.14 -24.60 -13.87
C TYR A 290 -14.40 -24.35 -15.20
N HIS A 291 -15.12 -24.08 -16.28
CA HIS A 291 -14.51 -23.89 -17.60
C HIS A 291 -13.71 -22.58 -17.73
N LEU A 292 -14.07 -21.54 -17.01
CA LEU A 292 -13.31 -20.29 -16.97
C LEU A 292 -11.95 -20.48 -16.29
N GLY A 293 -11.87 -21.24 -15.20
CA GLY A 293 -10.67 -21.29 -14.38
C GLY A 293 -9.76 -22.51 -14.56
N ILE A 294 -10.28 -23.65 -15.09
CA ILE A 294 -9.53 -24.93 -15.09
C ILE A 294 -8.15 -24.86 -15.77
N HIS A 295 -8.02 -24.07 -16.81
CA HIS A 295 -6.77 -23.93 -17.56
C HIS A 295 -5.77 -22.95 -16.90
N HIS A 296 -6.15 -22.33 -15.78
CA HIS A 296 -5.36 -21.31 -15.07
C HIS A 296 -4.86 -21.74 -13.69
N ILE A 297 -5.16 -22.98 -13.26
CA ILE A 297 -4.76 -23.48 -11.93
C ILE A 297 -3.25 -23.62 -11.71
N GLU A 298 -2.47 -23.66 -12.79
CA GLU A 298 -1.01 -23.75 -12.76
C GLU A 298 -0.33 -22.49 -13.34
N THR A 299 -1.08 -21.41 -13.52
CA THR A 299 -0.49 -20.13 -13.99
C THR A 299 0.46 -19.58 -12.94
N PRO A 300 1.71 -19.25 -13.28
CA PRO A 300 2.66 -18.72 -12.32
C PRO A 300 2.31 -17.29 -11.91
N VAL A 301 2.80 -16.87 -10.73
CA VAL A 301 2.72 -15.48 -10.28
C VAL A 301 3.51 -14.60 -11.25
N PRO A 302 2.95 -13.48 -11.75
CA PRO A 302 3.67 -12.56 -12.61
C PRO A 302 4.89 -11.95 -11.91
N GLU A 303 6.07 -12.06 -12.53
CA GLU A 303 7.34 -11.62 -11.92
C GLU A 303 7.50 -10.08 -11.87
N ASN A 304 6.92 -9.39 -12.85
CA ASN A 304 7.14 -7.95 -13.05
C ASN A 304 5.97 -7.06 -12.64
N ASP A 305 4.85 -7.65 -12.21
CA ASP A 305 3.68 -6.90 -11.74
C ASP A 305 3.80 -6.65 -10.24
N VAL A 306 3.53 -5.42 -9.82
CA VAL A 306 3.70 -4.98 -8.43
C VAL A 306 2.43 -4.40 -7.82
N LEU A 307 1.49 -3.90 -8.63
CA LEU A 307 0.32 -3.22 -8.12
C LEU A 307 -0.72 -4.22 -7.61
N PHE A 308 -0.90 -4.29 -6.29
CA PHE A 308 -1.91 -5.11 -5.62
C PHE A 308 -2.00 -6.57 -6.10
N LEU A 309 -0.84 -7.16 -6.35
CA LEU A 309 -0.74 -8.56 -6.77
C LEU A 309 -1.16 -9.49 -5.64
N ALA A 310 -2.20 -10.30 -5.87
CA ALA A 310 -2.72 -11.27 -4.92
C ALA A 310 -2.11 -12.65 -5.17
N SER A 311 -0.91 -12.91 -4.64
CA SER A 311 -0.15 -14.14 -4.89
C SER A 311 -0.91 -15.42 -4.48
N ASP A 312 -1.77 -15.34 -3.48
CA ASP A 312 -2.61 -16.45 -3.02
C ASP A 312 -3.63 -16.94 -4.07
N VAL A 313 -4.04 -16.07 -5.00
CA VAL A 313 -4.89 -16.46 -6.14
C VAL A 313 -4.18 -17.49 -7.02
N TYR A 314 -2.90 -17.30 -7.26
CA TYR A 314 -2.07 -18.18 -8.09
C TYR A 314 -1.62 -19.43 -7.34
N GLN A 315 -1.36 -19.30 -6.04
CA GLN A 315 -0.85 -20.38 -5.22
C GLN A 315 -1.90 -21.43 -4.90
N TRP A 316 -3.13 -21.02 -4.58
CA TRP A 316 -4.14 -21.96 -4.12
C TRP A 316 -5.61 -21.55 -4.36
N LYS A 317 -5.98 -20.27 -4.32
CA LYS A 317 -7.39 -19.85 -4.36
C LYS A 317 -8.09 -20.23 -5.67
N MET A 318 -7.43 -20.08 -6.82
CA MET A 318 -8.00 -20.50 -8.10
C MET A 318 -8.24 -22.01 -8.12
N LYS A 319 -7.27 -22.79 -7.66
CA LYS A 319 -7.37 -24.26 -7.58
C LYS A 319 -8.52 -24.71 -6.68
N ASP A 320 -8.70 -24.06 -5.54
CA ASP A 320 -9.79 -24.33 -4.59
C ASP A 320 -11.17 -24.06 -5.19
N GLU A 321 -11.38 -22.90 -5.82
CA GLU A 321 -12.65 -22.58 -6.48
C GLU A 321 -12.97 -23.58 -7.60
N ILE A 322 -11.96 -24.02 -8.36
CA ILE A 322 -12.15 -25.03 -9.41
C ILE A 322 -12.48 -26.41 -8.80
N ALA A 323 -11.86 -26.79 -7.70
CA ALA A 323 -12.19 -28.03 -6.99
C ALA A 323 -13.65 -28.04 -6.52
N VAL A 324 -14.12 -26.94 -5.95
CA VAL A 324 -15.54 -26.78 -5.57
C VAL A 324 -16.44 -26.89 -6.79
N CYS A 325 -16.17 -26.15 -7.87
CA CYS A 325 -16.98 -26.21 -9.08
C CYS A 325 -17.00 -27.63 -9.67
N ALA A 326 -15.83 -28.31 -9.74
CA ALA A 326 -15.73 -29.69 -10.22
C ALA A 326 -16.59 -30.66 -9.42
N SER A 327 -16.64 -30.56 -8.09
CA SER A 327 -17.46 -31.36 -7.22
C SER A 327 -18.94 -31.20 -7.55
N TRP A 328 -19.41 -29.94 -7.73
CA TRP A 328 -20.82 -29.65 -8.02
C TRP A 328 -21.30 -30.13 -9.42
N ILE A 329 -20.39 -30.19 -10.40
CA ILE A 329 -20.72 -30.67 -11.77
C ILE A 329 -20.49 -32.17 -11.95
N GLY A 330 -20.28 -32.93 -10.87
CA GLY A 330 -20.12 -34.38 -10.89
C GLY A 330 -18.71 -34.87 -11.27
N ARG A 331 -17.71 -33.99 -11.39
CA ARG A 331 -16.31 -34.36 -11.64
C ARG A 331 -15.57 -34.69 -10.33
N LYS A 332 -16.18 -35.56 -9.51
CA LYS A 332 -15.70 -35.93 -8.18
C LYS A 332 -14.26 -36.45 -8.11
N PRO A 333 -13.77 -37.29 -9.04
CA PRO A 333 -12.38 -37.72 -9.02
C PRO A 333 -11.38 -36.55 -9.14
N GLN A 334 -11.67 -35.60 -10.02
CA GLN A 334 -10.83 -34.42 -10.20
C GLN A 334 -10.92 -33.47 -9.00
N ALA A 335 -12.11 -33.23 -8.46
CA ALA A 335 -12.28 -32.44 -7.25
C ALA A 335 -11.47 -33.03 -6.09
N LYS A 336 -11.50 -34.35 -5.93
CA LYS A 336 -10.75 -35.08 -4.90
C LYS A 336 -9.24 -34.91 -5.07
N GLU A 337 -8.75 -35.01 -6.31
CA GLU A 337 -7.33 -34.77 -6.64
C GLU A 337 -6.89 -33.35 -6.21
N LEU A 338 -7.61 -32.31 -6.67
CA LEU A 338 -7.32 -30.92 -6.34
C LEU A 338 -7.38 -30.63 -4.83
N PHE A 339 -8.40 -31.12 -4.13
CA PHE A 339 -8.49 -30.96 -2.68
C PHE A 339 -7.40 -31.73 -1.93
N THR A 340 -6.95 -32.88 -2.45
CA THR A 340 -5.82 -33.62 -1.87
C THR A 340 -4.55 -32.82 -1.97
N GLU A 341 -4.23 -32.28 -3.14
CA GLU A 341 -3.06 -31.39 -3.33
C GLU A 341 -3.10 -30.19 -2.38
N LEU A 342 -4.25 -29.49 -2.34
CA LEU A 342 -4.44 -28.33 -1.47
C LEU A 342 -4.27 -28.68 0.01
N SER A 343 -4.79 -29.82 0.47
CA SER A 343 -4.72 -30.26 1.87
C SER A 343 -3.29 -30.53 2.35
N GLN A 344 -2.35 -30.76 1.43
CA GLN A 344 -0.93 -31.02 1.70
C GLN A 344 -0.08 -29.74 1.73
N MET A 345 -0.66 -28.58 1.41
CA MET A 345 0.07 -27.28 1.44
C MET A 345 0.27 -26.83 2.88
N ASP A 346 1.52 -26.45 3.20
CA ASP A 346 1.90 -25.99 4.56
C ASP A 346 1.43 -24.57 4.86
N ASN A 347 1.30 -23.73 3.82
CA ASN A 347 1.07 -22.28 3.95
C ASN A 347 -0.40 -21.86 3.81
N LEU A 348 -1.36 -22.78 3.95
CA LEU A 348 -2.77 -22.41 3.91
C LEU A 348 -3.22 -21.83 5.27
N PRO A 349 -4.09 -20.80 5.27
CA PRO A 349 -4.78 -20.37 6.49
C PRO A 349 -5.56 -21.55 7.11
N GLU A 350 -5.53 -21.70 8.44
CA GLU A 350 -6.13 -22.83 9.16
C GLU A 350 -7.63 -23.02 8.87
N GLU A 351 -8.37 -21.91 8.72
CA GLU A 351 -9.81 -21.96 8.38
C GLU A 351 -10.02 -22.57 6.98
N ASP A 352 -9.22 -22.15 5.99
CA ASP A 352 -9.29 -22.65 4.63
C ASP A 352 -8.85 -24.12 4.56
N LYS A 353 -7.78 -24.47 5.27
CA LYS A 353 -7.29 -25.84 5.35
C LYS A 353 -8.34 -26.78 5.93
N THR A 354 -9.01 -26.38 7.00
CA THR A 354 -10.12 -27.16 7.62
C THR A 354 -11.26 -27.35 6.61
N ARG A 355 -11.72 -26.29 5.95
CA ARG A 355 -12.78 -26.34 4.96
C ARG A 355 -12.41 -27.23 3.76
N ILE A 356 -11.18 -27.16 3.28
CA ILE A 356 -10.67 -27.99 2.17
C ILE A 356 -10.67 -29.47 2.57
N ILE A 357 -10.22 -29.81 3.79
CA ILE A 357 -10.24 -31.17 4.31
C ILE A 357 -11.69 -31.70 4.43
N ASP A 358 -12.62 -30.86 4.85
CA ASP A 358 -14.02 -31.24 4.94
C ASP A 358 -14.66 -31.49 3.55
N ASN A 359 -14.33 -30.61 2.58
CA ASN A 359 -14.72 -30.81 1.18
C ASN A 359 -14.15 -32.12 0.59
N LEU A 360 -12.90 -32.46 0.93
CA LEU A 360 -12.28 -33.72 0.49
C LEU A 360 -13.02 -34.98 0.99
N LYS A 361 -13.59 -34.93 2.22
CA LYS A 361 -14.34 -36.08 2.79
C LYS A 361 -15.65 -36.37 2.06
N ILE A 362 -16.22 -35.37 1.40
CA ILE A 362 -17.53 -35.50 0.72
C ILE A 362 -17.39 -35.69 -0.81
N CYS A 363 -16.18 -35.62 -1.37
CA CYS A 363 -15.86 -35.99 -2.75
C CYS A 363 -15.63 -37.48 -2.90
#